data_6d1e072062f91e92c5d371d651f2cdbc
#
_entry.id   6d1e072062f91e92c5d371d651f2cdbc
#
_cell.length_a   1.000
_cell.length_b   1.000
_cell.length_c   1.000
_cell.angle_alpha   90.00
_cell.angle_beta   90.00
_cell.angle_gamma   90.00
#
_symmetry.space_group_name_H-M   'P 1'
#
loop_
_entity.id
_entity.type
_entity.pdbx_description
1 polymer ?
#
loop_
_entity_poly.entity_id
_entity_poly.type
_entity_poly.pdbx_seq_one_letter_code
_entity_poly.pdbx_strand_id
1 'polypeptide(L)'
;ERHYQIHYQFGGTHQFWFKSEGRRTIIKCVQFDKMGDIPNLYHLSLLDFDPSTNRLMDNVISDNGDTERVMETVVHCIQLFLLSDSKAKITFTGNSISRDRLFRRQINKSFHSWHSNLKIEMLVHQNGSIVFTVTQRID
;
A
#
# COMPACT_ATOMS: atom_id res chain seq x y z
N GLU A 1 2.97 3.71 18.77
CA GLU A 1 3.05 2.85 17.59
C GLU A 1 1.68 2.67 16.99
N ARG A 2 1.47 3.19 15.78
CA ARG A 2 0.14 3.23 15.19
C ARG A 2 -0.07 2.18 14.10
N HIS A 3 1.00 1.64 13.55
CA HIS A 3 0.88 0.59 12.54
C HIS A 3 0.89 -0.79 13.19
N TYR A 4 0.35 -1.77 12.47
CA TYR A 4 0.40 -3.15 12.90
C TYR A 4 1.80 -3.73 12.72
N GLN A 5 2.08 -4.81 13.43
CA GLN A 5 3.31 -5.56 13.25
C GLN A 5 3.31 -6.24 11.89
N ILE A 6 4.44 -6.17 11.19
CA ILE A 6 4.57 -6.61 9.80
C ILE A 6 5.54 -7.78 9.73
N HIS A 7 5.16 -8.78 8.90
CA HIS A 7 6.02 -9.92 8.57
C HIS A 7 6.30 -9.89 7.08
N TYR A 8 7.57 -9.75 6.72
CA TYR A 8 8.00 -9.70 5.33
C TYR A 8 8.28 -11.11 4.80
N GLN A 9 7.85 -11.36 3.56
CA GLN A 9 8.09 -12.60 2.87
C GLN A 9 8.37 -12.32 1.40
N PHE A 10 9.37 -12.97 0.83
CA PHE A 10 9.64 -12.90 -0.59
C PHE A 10 9.51 -14.30 -1.21
N GLY A 11 8.60 -14.44 -2.18
CA GLY A 11 8.41 -15.66 -2.94
C GLY A 11 8.17 -15.34 -4.40
N GLY A 12 9.13 -14.62 -5.02
CA GLY A 12 8.95 -14.06 -6.36
C GLY A 12 8.25 -12.71 -6.35
N THR A 13 7.59 -12.36 -5.26
CA THR A 13 6.89 -11.10 -5.05
C THR A 13 7.18 -10.63 -3.64
N HIS A 14 7.34 -9.33 -3.45
CA HIS A 14 7.55 -8.74 -2.13
C HIS A 14 6.21 -8.64 -1.41
N GLN A 15 6.10 -9.28 -0.26
CA GLN A 15 4.86 -9.32 0.52
C GLN A 15 5.12 -8.90 1.96
N PHE A 16 4.25 -8.02 2.46
CA PHE A 16 4.26 -7.57 3.85
C PHE A 16 2.93 -7.95 4.48
N TRP A 17 2.97 -8.91 5.40
CA TRP A 17 1.78 -9.49 6.01
C TRP A 17 1.52 -8.88 7.37
N PHE A 18 0.26 -8.62 7.69
CA PHE A 18 -0.14 -8.15 9.01
C PHE A 18 -1.57 -8.58 9.32
N LYS A 19 -1.95 -8.46 10.59
CA LYS A 19 -3.30 -8.77 11.06
C LYS A 19 -4.03 -7.48 11.35
N SER A 20 -5.11 -7.24 10.62
CA SER A 20 -6.06 -6.17 10.93
C SER A 20 -6.96 -6.66 12.06
N GLU A 21 -6.94 -5.98 13.19
CA GLU A 21 -7.68 -6.38 14.39
C GLU A 21 -8.69 -5.31 14.78
N GLY A 22 -9.77 -5.24 14.01
CA GLY A 22 -10.90 -4.36 14.29
C GLY A 22 -12.07 -5.16 14.83
N ARG A 23 -13.21 -5.08 14.14
CA ARG A 23 -14.39 -5.86 14.51
C ARG A 23 -14.14 -7.36 14.43
N ARG A 24 -13.20 -7.76 13.58
CA ARG A 24 -12.78 -9.16 13.44
C ARG A 24 -11.30 -9.14 13.08
N THR A 25 -10.68 -10.32 13.07
CA THR A 25 -9.29 -10.44 12.65
C THR A 25 -9.23 -10.80 11.18
N ILE A 26 -8.57 -9.96 10.40
CA ILE A 26 -8.39 -10.18 8.97
C ILE A 26 -6.90 -10.18 8.67
N ILE A 27 -6.41 -11.24 8.04
CA ILE A 27 -5.02 -11.28 7.58
C ILE A 27 -4.93 -10.51 6.29
N LYS A 28 -4.05 -9.52 6.26
CA LYS A 28 -3.85 -8.66 5.10
C LYS A 28 -2.43 -8.75 4.58
N CYS A 29 -2.28 -8.43 3.30
CA CYS A 29 -0.98 -8.42 2.65
C CYS A 29 -0.84 -7.17 1.81
N VAL A 30 0.24 -6.44 2.02
CA VAL A 30 0.66 -5.38 1.10
C VAL A 30 1.67 -6.01 0.16
N GLN A 31 1.36 -6.03 -1.13
CA GLN A 31 2.15 -6.71 -2.14
C GLN A 31 2.69 -5.71 -3.15
N PHE A 32 3.97 -5.86 -3.48
CA PHE A 32 4.63 -5.04 -4.49
C PHE A 32 4.99 -5.95 -5.66
N ASP A 33 4.30 -5.76 -6.78
CA ASP A 33 4.50 -6.53 -8.00
C ASP A 33 5.28 -5.71 -9.01
N LYS A 34 6.31 -6.33 -9.58
CA LYS A 34 7.07 -5.70 -10.63
C LYS A 34 6.18 -5.51 -11.86
N MET A 35 6.21 -4.32 -12.45
CA MET A 35 5.37 -3.98 -13.59
C MET A 35 6.13 -4.21 -14.89
N GLY A 36 5.92 -5.38 -15.50
CA GLY A 36 6.49 -5.72 -16.81
C GLY A 36 7.99 -5.59 -16.86
N ASP A 37 8.50 -5.05 -17.96
CA ASP A 37 9.93 -4.88 -18.19
C ASP A 37 10.44 -3.49 -17.81
N ILE A 38 9.59 -2.66 -17.19
CA ILE A 38 10.01 -1.32 -16.79
C ILE A 38 10.87 -1.43 -15.54
N PRO A 39 12.13 -0.98 -15.60
CA PRO A 39 13.01 -1.10 -14.43
C PRO A 39 12.50 -0.33 -13.23
N ASN A 40 12.58 -0.96 -12.07
CA ASN A 40 12.29 -0.34 -10.77
C ASN A 40 10.85 0.13 -10.59
N LEU A 41 9.93 -0.26 -11.47
CA LEU A 41 8.52 0.11 -11.35
C LEU A 41 7.74 -1.03 -10.72
N TYR A 42 7.03 -0.73 -9.63
CA TYR A 42 6.25 -1.69 -8.87
C TYR A 42 4.84 -1.19 -8.66
N HIS A 43 3.89 -2.11 -8.66
CA HIS A 43 2.50 -1.84 -8.33
C HIS A 43 2.20 -2.35 -6.93
N LEU A 44 1.62 -1.49 -6.09
CA LEU A 44 1.22 -1.84 -4.74
C LEU A 44 -0.23 -2.30 -4.73
N SER A 45 -0.49 -3.43 -4.09
CA SER A 45 -1.83 -3.95 -3.85
C SER A 45 -2.02 -4.18 -2.36
N LEU A 46 -3.18 -3.80 -1.84
CA LEU A 46 -3.61 -4.15 -0.48
C LEU A 46 -4.63 -5.27 -0.61
N LEU A 47 -4.30 -6.43 -0.08
CA LEU A 47 -5.05 -7.65 -0.28
C LEU A 47 -5.54 -8.22 1.06
N ASP A 48 -6.73 -8.81 1.04
CA ASP A 48 -7.26 -9.57 2.18
C ASP A 48 -7.11 -11.05 1.91
N PHE A 49 -6.62 -11.80 2.89
CA PHE A 49 -6.54 -13.25 2.77
C PHE A 49 -7.86 -13.88 3.14
N ASP A 50 -8.39 -14.72 2.24
CA ASP A 50 -9.60 -15.49 2.47
C ASP A 50 -9.21 -16.92 2.86
N PRO A 51 -9.37 -17.30 4.13
CA PRO A 51 -8.98 -18.64 4.58
C PRO A 51 -9.86 -19.75 3.99
N SER A 52 -11.09 -19.43 3.56
CA SER A 52 -11.99 -20.44 2.98
C SER A 52 -11.54 -20.87 1.58
N THR A 53 -10.92 -19.97 0.81
CA THR A 53 -10.42 -20.28 -0.54
C THR A 53 -8.91 -20.33 -0.60
N ASN A 54 -8.22 -19.97 0.47
CA ASN A 54 -6.76 -19.86 0.53
C ASN A 54 -6.20 -18.89 -0.52
N ARG A 55 -6.92 -17.80 -0.78
CA ARG A 55 -6.57 -16.82 -1.80
C ARG A 55 -6.48 -15.42 -1.22
N LEU A 56 -5.66 -14.60 -1.86
CA LEU A 56 -5.61 -13.17 -1.61
C LEU A 56 -6.62 -12.46 -2.51
N MET A 57 -7.43 -11.59 -1.92
CA MET A 57 -8.53 -10.91 -2.59
C MET A 57 -8.28 -9.40 -2.54
N ASP A 58 -8.38 -8.72 -3.68
CA ASP A 58 -8.16 -7.28 -3.75
C ASP A 58 -9.45 -6.46 -3.82
N ASN A 59 -10.59 -7.10 -3.97
CA ASN A 59 -11.88 -6.43 -4.18
C ASN A 59 -12.72 -6.30 -2.91
N VAL A 60 -12.18 -6.68 -1.76
CA VAL A 60 -12.98 -6.75 -0.56
C VAL A 60 -12.94 -5.42 0.18
N ILE A 61 -14.12 -4.86 0.45
CA ILE A 61 -14.28 -3.78 1.40
C ILE A 61 -14.45 -4.44 2.77
N SER A 62 -13.39 -4.44 3.55
CA SER A 62 -13.42 -5.20 4.79
C SER A 62 -14.18 -4.49 5.92
N ASP A 63 -14.29 -3.17 5.87
CA ASP A 63 -15.00 -2.36 6.88
C ASP A 63 -14.81 -2.91 8.29
N ASN A 64 -13.55 -3.04 8.69
CA ASN A 64 -13.20 -3.69 9.95
C ASN A 64 -13.08 -2.71 11.11
N GLY A 65 -13.33 -1.43 10.87
CA GLY A 65 -13.30 -0.41 11.91
C GLY A 65 -11.91 0.12 12.26
N ASP A 66 -10.88 -0.32 11.55
CA ASP A 66 -9.49 0.06 11.83
C ASP A 66 -8.80 0.68 10.61
N THR A 67 -9.56 1.30 9.73
CA THR A 67 -9.06 1.79 8.44
C THR A 67 -7.83 2.68 8.59
N GLU A 68 -7.83 3.59 9.56
CA GLU A 68 -6.70 4.50 9.75
C GLU A 68 -5.42 3.73 10.09
N ARG A 69 -5.52 2.75 10.98
CA ARG A 69 -4.38 1.95 11.37
C ARG A 69 -3.88 1.07 10.22
N VAL A 70 -4.79 0.54 9.41
CA VAL A 70 -4.44 -0.21 8.19
C VAL A 70 -3.66 0.69 7.24
N MET A 71 -4.14 1.91 7.00
CA MET A 71 -3.46 2.83 6.09
C MET A 71 -2.08 3.23 6.61
N GLU A 72 -1.93 3.44 7.90
CA GLU A 72 -0.61 3.71 8.49
C GLU A 72 0.33 2.52 8.33
N THR A 73 -0.20 1.31 8.38
CA THR A 73 0.59 0.11 8.13
C THR A 73 1.04 0.04 6.67
N VAL A 74 0.14 0.36 5.73
CA VAL A 74 0.50 0.44 4.30
C VAL A 74 1.63 1.44 4.07
N VAL A 75 1.51 2.62 4.67
CA VAL A 75 2.54 3.66 4.59
C VAL A 75 3.88 3.14 5.11
N HIS A 76 3.86 2.44 6.24
CA HIS A 76 5.08 1.87 6.80
C HIS A 76 5.69 0.83 5.87
N CYS A 77 4.88 0.00 5.22
CA CYS A 77 5.35 -0.95 4.22
C CYS A 77 6.04 -0.24 3.04
N ILE A 78 5.47 0.86 2.57
CA ILE A 78 6.07 1.66 1.51
C ILE A 78 7.45 2.15 1.94
N GLN A 79 7.56 2.67 3.16
CA GLN A 79 8.84 3.15 3.69
C GLN A 79 9.87 2.02 3.75
N LEU A 80 9.48 0.86 4.26
CA LEU A 80 10.37 -0.29 4.34
C LEU A 80 10.83 -0.75 2.96
N PHE A 81 9.91 -0.79 1.99
CA PHE A 81 10.25 -1.21 0.64
C PHE A 81 11.25 -0.23 -0.01
N LEU A 82 11.04 1.07 0.15
CA LEU A 82 11.92 2.08 -0.40
C LEU A 82 13.28 2.12 0.30
N LEU A 83 13.36 1.72 1.56
CA LEU A 83 14.65 1.56 2.23
C LEU A 83 15.46 0.42 1.63
N SER A 84 14.81 -0.66 1.19
CA SER A 84 15.50 -1.80 0.58
C SER A 84 15.83 -1.57 -0.89
N ASP A 85 15.09 -0.69 -1.57
CA ASP A 85 15.30 -0.36 -2.98
C ASP A 85 15.06 1.13 -3.19
N SER A 86 16.10 1.92 -3.05
CA SER A 86 16.02 3.38 -3.12
C SER A 86 15.66 3.91 -4.50
N LYS A 87 15.79 3.08 -5.52
CA LYS A 87 15.45 3.46 -6.90
C LYS A 87 14.04 3.05 -7.29
N ALA A 88 13.33 2.35 -6.41
CA ALA A 88 12.00 1.88 -6.72
C ALA A 88 11.03 3.03 -6.91
N LYS A 89 10.13 2.84 -7.86
CA LYS A 89 8.99 3.71 -8.10
C LYS A 89 7.74 2.87 -7.85
N ILE A 90 6.91 3.31 -6.93
CA ILE A 90 5.72 2.58 -6.52
C ILE A 90 4.50 3.29 -7.04
N THR A 91 3.64 2.56 -7.75
CA THR A 91 2.33 3.07 -8.18
C THR A 91 1.24 2.30 -7.47
N PHE A 92 0.14 2.98 -7.18
CA PHE A 92 -1.04 2.31 -6.66
C PHE A 92 -2.30 3.10 -6.99
N THR A 93 -3.40 2.37 -7.04
CA THR A 93 -4.72 2.94 -7.28
C THR A 93 -5.69 2.32 -6.28
N GLY A 94 -6.71 3.08 -5.90
CA GLY A 94 -7.85 2.50 -5.22
C GLY A 94 -8.73 1.77 -6.24
N ASN A 95 -9.47 0.77 -5.78
CA ASN A 95 -10.39 0.04 -6.65
C ASN A 95 -11.74 0.75 -6.82
N SER A 96 -11.89 1.91 -6.20
CA SER A 96 -13.09 2.71 -6.24
C SER A 96 -12.76 4.17 -5.92
N ILE A 97 -13.70 5.05 -6.23
CA ILE A 97 -13.55 6.48 -5.89
C ILE A 97 -13.39 6.65 -4.37
N SER A 98 -14.11 5.86 -3.59
CA SER A 98 -14.02 5.92 -2.13
C SER A 98 -12.63 5.53 -1.63
N ARG A 99 -12.03 4.49 -2.19
CA ARG A 99 -10.68 4.07 -1.84
C ARG A 99 -9.63 5.09 -2.26
N ASP A 100 -9.81 5.69 -3.44
CA ASP A 100 -8.91 6.74 -3.91
C ASP A 100 -8.92 7.93 -2.94
N ARG A 101 -10.11 8.34 -2.49
CA ARG A 101 -10.25 9.43 -1.51
C ARG A 101 -9.59 9.06 -0.19
N LEU A 102 -9.76 7.82 0.25
CA LEU A 102 -9.18 7.35 1.49
C LEU A 102 -7.66 7.36 1.42
N PHE A 103 -7.09 6.82 0.35
CA PHE A 103 -5.64 6.84 0.14
C PHE A 103 -5.12 8.27 0.11
N ARG A 104 -5.78 9.16 -0.62
CA ARG A 104 -5.37 10.56 -0.71
C ARG A 104 -5.33 11.22 0.67
N ARG A 105 -6.39 11.01 1.46
CA ARG A 105 -6.50 11.59 2.79
C ARG A 105 -5.38 11.09 3.71
N GLN A 106 -5.14 9.79 3.71
CA GLN A 106 -4.14 9.18 4.57
C GLN A 106 -2.72 9.55 4.13
N ILE A 107 -2.48 9.59 2.84
CA ILE A 107 -1.18 10.02 2.32
C ILE A 107 -0.91 11.47 2.71
N ASN A 108 -1.88 12.36 2.52
CA ASN A 108 -1.73 13.75 2.91
C ASN A 108 -1.50 13.91 4.41
N LYS A 109 -2.22 13.13 5.21
CA LYS A 109 -2.10 13.17 6.67
C LYS A 109 -0.75 12.63 7.12
N SER A 110 -0.28 11.54 6.51
CA SER A 110 0.96 10.88 6.86
C SER A 110 2.17 11.53 6.23
N PHE A 111 1.98 12.29 5.16
CA PHE A 111 3.08 12.91 4.41
C PHE A 111 3.95 13.80 5.29
N HIS A 112 3.34 14.52 6.22
CA HIS A 112 4.08 15.40 7.12
C HIS A 112 4.92 14.61 8.15
N SER A 113 4.53 13.38 8.46
CA SER A 113 5.31 12.51 9.32
C SER A 113 6.29 11.65 8.52
N TRP A 114 6.11 11.58 7.20
CA TRP A 114 7.10 10.98 6.33
C TRP A 114 8.29 11.93 6.23
N HIS A 115 9.46 11.37 6.19
CA HIS A 115 10.64 12.18 6.07
C HIS A 115 10.64 12.92 4.73
N SER A 116 11.31 14.05 4.69
CA SER A 116 11.41 14.91 3.52
C SER A 116 12.03 14.23 2.29
N ASN A 117 12.48 12.98 2.44
CA ASN A 117 13.09 12.23 1.35
C ASN A 117 12.12 11.39 0.52
N LEU A 118 10.82 11.48 0.78
CA LEU A 118 9.83 10.84 -0.08
C LEU A 118 9.12 11.88 -0.95
N LYS A 119 8.86 11.50 -2.18
CA LYS A 119 8.13 12.32 -3.14
C LYS A 119 6.89 11.57 -3.61
N ILE A 120 5.74 12.22 -3.51
CA ILE A 120 4.46 11.64 -3.94
C ILE A 120 3.92 12.48 -5.09
N GLU A 121 3.60 11.82 -6.18
CA GLU A 121 2.94 12.43 -7.32
C GLU A 121 1.58 11.77 -7.53
N MET A 122 0.62 12.53 -8.01
CA MET A 122 -0.73 12.06 -8.25
C MET A 122 -1.11 12.39 -9.68
N LEU A 123 -1.55 11.38 -10.41
CA LEU A 123 -2.02 11.53 -11.79
C LEU A 123 -3.48 11.11 -11.87
N VAL A 124 -4.31 12.00 -12.41
CA VAL A 124 -5.73 11.73 -12.62
C VAL A 124 -5.94 11.34 -14.08
N HIS A 125 -6.47 10.15 -14.32
CA HIS A 125 -6.80 9.68 -15.67
C HIS A 125 -8.13 10.23 -16.14
N GLN A 126 -8.38 10.16 -17.46
CA GLN A 126 -9.61 10.66 -18.05
C GLN A 126 -10.87 10.00 -17.49
N ASN A 127 -10.76 8.74 -17.08
CA ASN A 127 -11.89 8.01 -16.49
C ASN A 127 -12.12 8.33 -15.01
N GLY A 128 -11.36 9.29 -14.45
CA GLY A 128 -11.49 9.70 -13.06
C GLY A 128 -10.67 8.89 -12.09
N SER A 129 -10.01 7.82 -12.52
CA SER A 129 -9.15 7.05 -11.62
C SER A 129 -7.88 7.83 -11.31
N ILE A 130 -7.34 7.59 -10.12
CA ILE A 130 -6.15 8.29 -9.63
C ILE A 130 -5.03 7.28 -9.44
N VAL A 131 -3.87 7.60 -10.01
CA VAL A 131 -2.66 6.82 -9.80
C VAL A 131 -1.73 7.62 -8.91
N PHE A 132 -1.32 7.04 -7.81
CA PHE A 132 -0.31 7.62 -6.94
C PHE A 132 1.05 7.04 -7.29
N THR A 133 2.07 7.87 -7.29
CA THR A 133 3.44 7.43 -7.50
C THR A 133 4.28 7.91 -6.35
N VAL A 134 4.96 7.00 -5.68
CA VAL A 134 5.84 7.31 -4.54
C VAL A 134 7.26 6.95 -4.93
N THR A 135 8.17 7.90 -4.76
CA THR A 135 9.59 7.69 -4.99
C THR A 135 10.38 8.28 -3.84
N GLN A 136 11.61 7.81 -3.70
CA GLN A 136 12.53 8.41 -2.75
C GLN A 136 13.25 9.58 -3.42
N ARG A 137 13.32 10.72 -2.73
CA ARG A 137 14.11 11.85 -3.23
C ARG A 137 15.59 11.51 -3.09
N ILE A 138 16.30 11.72 -4.15
CA ILE A 138 17.76 11.59 -4.17
C ILE A 138 18.31 12.98 -4.30
N ASP A 139 18.92 13.45 -3.24
CA ASP A 139 19.60 14.74 -3.27
C ASP A 139 21.06 14.56 -3.61
#